data_bfab7f0bcb267e5d8a4983bb187ddc19
#
_entry.id   bfab7f0bcb267e5d8a4983bb187ddc19
#
_cell.length_a   1.000
_cell.length_b   1.000
_cell.length_c   1.000
_cell.angle_alpha   90.00
_cell.angle_beta   90.00
_cell.angle_gamma   90.00
#
_symmetry.space_group_name_H-M   'P 1'
#
loop_
_entity.id
_entity.type
_entity.pdbx_description
1 polymer ?
#
loop_
_entity_poly.entity_id
_entity_poly.type
_entity_poly.pdbx_seq_one_letter_code
_entity_poly.pdbx_strand_id
1 'polypeptide(L)'
;MDRRIFGIENEYGVTCTFRGQRRLSPDEVARYLFRKVVSWGRSSNVFLRNGARLYLDVGSHPEYATPECDDVVELVTHDKAGERVLEGLLVDAERRLHDEGIAGDVYLFKNNTDSAGNSYGCHENYLVGRHGEFSKLADVLIPFLVTRQIICGAGKVIQTPRGAKYSVSQRAEHIWEGVSSATTRSRPIINTRDEPHADAERYRRLHVIVGDSNMSETTTMLKVATCDLVLRMIEEGVVMRDLTMENPIRAIREISHDLTGRRKVRLANGREASALDIQQEYLTRARDFVDRRQLSGPVIARTLDLWERGLKAVESGDLGLVEREIDWVIKWKLIDRYRSQHGLPLSHPRIAQLDLAYHDIHRGRGLYYLLEQRGAVTRVTNDLRVFEAKSVPPQTTRARLRGEFIRRAQERRRDFTVDWVHLKLNDQAQRTVLCKDPFRAHDERVHKLIEGM
;
A
#
# COMPACT_ATOMS: atom_id res chain seq x y z
N MET A 1 -15.58 -15.51 -1.89
CA MET A 1 -16.43 -14.29 -2.02
C MET A 1 -16.32 -13.76 -3.45
N ASP A 2 -17.44 -13.56 -4.14
CA ASP A 2 -17.44 -13.07 -5.54
C ASP A 2 -17.07 -11.59 -5.63
N ARG A 3 -17.39 -10.81 -4.62
CA ARG A 3 -17.06 -9.39 -4.48
C ARG A 3 -16.33 -9.16 -3.16
N ARG A 4 -15.23 -8.43 -3.19
CA ARG A 4 -14.40 -8.18 -2.01
C ARG A 4 -14.11 -6.68 -1.86
N ILE A 5 -14.09 -6.20 -0.63
CA ILE A 5 -13.57 -4.87 -0.31
C ILE A 5 -12.07 -4.94 -0.12
N PHE A 6 -11.39 -3.98 -0.72
CA PHE A 6 -9.97 -3.73 -0.61
C PHE A 6 -9.69 -2.37 0.03
N GLY A 7 -8.57 -2.25 0.70
CA GLY A 7 -8.03 -0.99 1.20
C GLY A 7 -6.51 -1.05 1.32
N ILE A 8 -5.86 0.08 1.10
CA ILE A 8 -4.43 0.27 1.33
C ILE A 8 -4.24 1.45 2.27
N GLU A 9 -3.37 1.27 3.26
CA GLU A 9 -2.88 2.31 4.17
C GLU A 9 -1.39 2.50 3.91
N ASN A 10 -0.98 3.72 3.54
CA ASN A 10 0.43 4.05 3.35
C ASN A 10 0.84 5.13 4.35
N GLU A 11 1.88 4.83 5.11
CA GLU A 11 2.62 5.81 5.89
C GLU A 11 3.70 6.44 5.02
N TYR A 12 3.97 7.73 5.22
CA TYR A 12 4.95 8.48 4.45
C TYR A 12 6.10 8.97 5.33
N GLY A 13 7.33 8.75 4.88
CA GLY A 13 8.50 9.36 5.48
C GLY A 13 8.50 10.87 5.23
N VAL A 14 8.91 11.66 6.22
CA VAL A 14 8.89 13.11 6.14
C VAL A 14 10.22 13.71 6.55
N THR A 15 10.68 14.72 5.81
CA THR A 15 11.87 15.52 6.19
C THR A 15 11.79 16.92 5.58
N CYS A 16 12.50 17.85 6.18
CA CYS A 16 12.77 19.18 5.63
C CYS A 16 14.27 19.42 5.61
N THR A 17 14.82 19.81 4.46
CA THR A 17 16.26 20.06 4.32
C THR A 17 16.55 21.45 3.76
N PHE A 18 17.66 22.02 4.15
CA PHE A 18 18.22 23.24 3.56
C PHE A 18 19.72 23.03 3.31
N ARG A 19 20.17 23.24 2.09
CA ARG A 19 21.56 23.00 1.65
C ARG A 19 22.09 21.62 2.04
N GLY A 20 21.24 20.59 1.90
CA GLY A 20 21.58 19.19 2.20
C GLY A 20 21.61 18.81 3.68
N GLN A 21 21.25 19.73 4.58
CA GLN A 21 21.15 19.45 6.01
C GLN A 21 19.71 19.51 6.49
N ARG A 22 19.38 18.69 7.50
CA ARG A 22 18.05 18.74 8.13
C ARG A 22 17.80 20.13 8.71
N ARG A 23 16.67 20.74 8.32
CA ARG A 23 16.27 22.07 8.77
C ARG A 23 15.26 22.05 9.92
N LEU A 24 14.31 21.13 9.84
CA LEU A 24 13.25 20.92 10.83
C LEU A 24 13.19 19.44 11.23
N SER A 25 12.73 19.18 12.45
CA SER A 25 12.41 17.82 12.89
C SER A 25 11.17 17.27 12.16
N PRO A 26 10.97 15.94 12.08
CA PRO A 26 9.77 15.36 11.52
C PRO A 26 8.47 15.89 12.15
N ASP A 27 8.46 16.09 13.48
CA ASP A 27 7.30 16.63 14.21
C ASP A 27 6.95 18.07 13.81
N GLU A 28 7.98 18.90 13.57
CA GLU A 28 7.79 20.27 13.09
C GLU A 28 7.23 20.28 11.68
N VAL A 29 7.80 19.46 10.78
CA VAL A 29 7.30 19.33 9.40
C VAL A 29 5.86 18.82 9.39
N ALA A 30 5.55 17.79 10.17
CA ALA A 30 4.20 17.27 10.29
C ALA A 30 3.18 18.33 10.75
N ARG A 31 3.57 19.22 11.68
CA ARG A 31 2.72 20.35 12.09
C ARG A 31 2.43 21.31 10.94
N TYR A 32 3.42 21.63 10.10
CA TYR A 32 3.19 22.47 8.92
C TYR A 32 2.28 21.81 7.90
N LEU A 33 2.50 20.53 7.59
CA LEU A 33 1.66 19.74 6.68
C LEU A 33 0.21 19.70 7.16
N PHE A 34 -0.02 19.44 8.46
CA PHE A 34 -1.35 19.21 9.00
C PHE A 34 -2.09 20.46 9.47
N ARG A 35 -1.50 21.66 9.41
CA ARG A 35 -2.23 22.92 9.68
C ARG A 35 -3.52 23.03 8.85
N LYS A 36 -3.46 22.69 7.56
CA LYS A 36 -4.61 22.71 6.68
C LYS A 36 -5.61 21.61 7.00
N VAL A 37 -5.12 20.41 7.32
CA VAL A 37 -5.95 19.25 7.71
C VAL A 37 -6.74 19.57 8.98
N VAL A 38 -6.10 20.15 9.98
CA VAL A 38 -6.77 20.59 11.22
C VAL A 38 -7.86 21.63 10.92
N SER A 39 -7.65 22.51 9.94
CA SER A 39 -8.70 23.48 9.53
C SER A 39 -9.90 22.81 8.86
N TRP A 40 -9.73 21.62 8.27
CA TRP A 40 -10.84 20.88 7.63
C TRP A 40 -11.74 20.16 8.63
N GLY A 41 -11.15 19.59 9.70
CA GLY A 41 -11.86 18.70 10.63
C GLY A 41 -11.57 18.94 12.11
N ARG A 42 -10.89 20.06 12.46
CA ARG A 42 -10.46 20.37 13.85
C ARG A 42 -9.61 19.26 14.51
N SER A 43 -9.03 18.39 13.70
CA SER A 43 -8.24 17.25 14.15
C SER A 43 -7.14 16.92 13.13
N SER A 44 -6.07 16.28 13.57
CA SER A 44 -5.07 15.66 12.70
C SER A 44 -5.50 14.27 12.20
N ASN A 45 -6.75 13.90 12.38
CA ASN A 45 -7.33 12.63 11.96
C ASN A 45 -8.72 12.93 11.36
N VAL A 46 -8.81 12.90 10.03
CA VAL A 46 -9.99 13.33 9.29
C VAL A 46 -10.37 12.33 8.20
N PHE A 47 -11.67 12.21 7.96
CA PHE A 47 -12.19 11.61 6.74
C PHE A 47 -12.38 12.68 5.67
N LEU A 48 -12.00 12.36 4.44
CA LEU A 48 -12.05 13.24 3.28
C LEU A 48 -13.35 13.04 2.49
N ARG A 49 -13.66 13.99 1.59
CA ARG A 49 -14.84 13.90 0.72
C ARG A 49 -14.85 12.70 -0.21
N ASN A 50 -13.67 12.18 -0.54
CA ASN A 50 -13.55 10.94 -1.31
C ASN A 50 -13.73 9.66 -0.46
N GLY A 51 -14.09 9.79 0.82
CA GLY A 51 -14.29 8.68 1.73
C GLY A 51 -13.01 8.12 2.35
N ALA A 52 -11.84 8.59 1.96
CA ALA A 52 -10.54 8.19 2.53
C ALA A 52 -10.32 8.79 3.92
N ARG A 53 -9.35 8.25 4.64
CA ARG A 53 -8.90 8.79 5.92
C ARG A 53 -7.47 9.30 5.82
N LEU A 54 -7.22 10.48 6.37
CA LEU A 54 -5.91 11.10 6.46
C LEU A 54 -5.60 11.42 7.93
N TYR A 55 -4.45 10.98 8.44
CA TYR A 55 -4.08 11.18 9.84
C TYR A 55 -2.57 11.16 10.03
N LEU A 56 -2.13 11.58 11.23
CA LEU A 56 -0.76 11.40 11.69
C LEU A 56 -0.68 10.14 12.54
N ASP A 57 0.18 9.21 12.13
CA ASP A 57 0.52 8.04 12.92
C ASP A 57 1.72 8.29 13.84
N VAL A 58 2.05 7.30 14.67
CA VAL A 58 3.18 7.32 15.60
C VAL A 58 4.48 7.67 14.88
N GLY A 59 5.25 8.60 15.42
CA GLY A 59 6.49 9.09 14.79
C GLY A 59 6.27 10.22 13.79
N SER A 60 5.09 10.84 13.79
CA SER A 60 4.73 11.97 12.93
C SER A 60 4.73 11.65 11.43
N HIS A 61 4.44 10.38 11.09
CA HIS A 61 4.26 9.95 9.71
C HIS A 61 2.84 10.30 9.24
N PRO A 62 2.69 11.11 8.17
CA PRO A 62 1.42 11.23 7.50
C PRO A 62 0.99 9.86 6.97
N GLU A 63 -0.25 9.48 7.24
CA GLU A 63 -0.83 8.23 6.76
C GLU A 63 -2.11 8.49 5.99
N TYR A 64 -2.22 7.87 4.83
CA TYR A 64 -3.40 7.90 4.00
C TYR A 64 -3.96 6.49 3.84
N ALA A 65 -5.20 6.29 4.32
CA ALA A 65 -5.98 5.08 4.11
C ALA A 65 -7.01 5.32 3.01
N THR A 66 -6.97 4.52 1.96
CA THR A 66 -7.93 4.60 0.85
C THR A 66 -9.37 4.40 1.34
N PRO A 67 -10.38 4.91 0.63
CA PRO A 67 -11.75 4.48 0.87
C PRO A 67 -11.90 2.99 0.56
N GLU A 68 -13.02 2.41 0.98
CA GLU A 68 -13.38 1.05 0.60
C GLU A 68 -13.59 0.96 -0.92
N CYS A 69 -12.75 0.20 -1.61
CA CYS A 69 -12.88 -0.10 -3.02
C CYS A 69 -13.23 -1.58 -3.21
N ASP A 70 -14.00 -1.91 -4.23
CA ASP A 70 -14.31 -3.29 -4.63
C ASP A 70 -13.85 -3.60 -6.07
N ASP A 71 -13.11 -2.66 -6.65
CA ASP A 71 -12.37 -2.79 -7.90
C ASP A 71 -10.90 -2.43 -7.68
N VAL A 72 -9.98 -3.25 -8.21
CA VAL A 72 -8.53 -3.07 -8.00
C VAL A 72 -7.98 -1.84 -8.71
N VAL A 73 -8.51 -1.48 -9.89
CA VAL A 73 -8.10 -0.28 -10.63
C VAL A 73 -8.56 0.98 -9.89
N GLU A 74 -9.77 0.93 -9.32
CA GLU A 74 -10.29 2.01 -8.47
C GLU A 74 -9.45 2.18 -7.21
N LEU A 75 -9.04 1.08 -6.56
CA LEU A 75 -8.13 1.11 -5.42
C LEU A 75 -6.79 1.79 -5.77
N VAL A 76 -6.16 1.39 -6.89
CA VAL A 76 -4.91 2.01 -7.38
C VAL A 76 -5.12 3.50 -7.66
N THR A 77 -6.27 3.87 -8.23
CA THR A 77 -6.63 5.27 -8.50
C THR A 77 -6.73 6.09 -7.20
N HIS A 78 -7.37 5.53 -6.16
CA HIS A 78 -7.49 6.19 -4.85
C HIS A 78 -6.17 6.22 -4.06
N ASP A 79 -5.31 5.22 -4.21
CA ASP A 79 -3.95 5.25 -3.67
C ASP A 79 -3.14 6.41 -4.28
N LYS A 80 -3.20 6.56 -5.61
CA LYS A 80 -2.57 7.70 -6.31
C LYS A 80 -3.23 9.05 -5.97
N ALA A 81 -4.53 9.08 -5.75
CA ALA A 81 -5.21 10.30 -5.28
C ALA A 81 -4.70 10.73 -3.90
N GLY A 82 -4.39 9.79 -3.00
CA GLY A 82 -3.76 10.05 -1.71
C GLY A 82 -2.40 10.74 -1.85
N GLU A 83 -1.54 10.28 -2.76
CA GLU A 83 -0.28 10.95 -3.06
C GLU A 83 -0.50 12.38 -3.55
N ARG A 84 -1.53 12.64 -4.38
CA ARG A 84 -1.86 14.00 -4.85
C ARG A 84 -2.40 14.90 -3.74
N VAL A 85 -3.16 14.36 -2.80
CA VAL A 85 -3.62 15.09 -1.61
C VAL A 85 -2.43 15.51 -0.75
N LEU A 86 -1.53 14.58 -0.47
CA LEU A 86 -0.33 14.82 0.33
C LEU A 86 0.67 15.76 -0.36
N GLU A 87 0.86 15.65 -1.68
CA GLU A 87 1.66 16.59 -2.46
C GLU A 87 1.11 18.02 -2.35
N GLY A 88 -0.21 18.17 -2.39
CA GLY A 88 -0.85 19.48 -2.17
C GLY A 88 -0.57 20.06 -0.78
N LEU A 89 -0.58 19.23 0.26
CA LEU A 89 -0.22 19.65 1.63
C LEU A 89 1.27 20.01 1.74
N LEU A 90 2.14 19.29 1.04
CA LEU A 90 3.57 19.56 0.97
C LEU A 90 3.84 20.94 0.37
N VAL A 91 3.25 21.25 -0.79
CA VAL A 91 3.40 22.55 -1.46
C VAL A 91 2.86 23.69 -0.60
N ASP A 92 1.72 23.48 0.08
CA ASP A 92 1.18 24.47 1.01
C ASP A 92 2.08 24.67 2.25
N ALA A 93 2.72 23.61 2.74
CA ALA A 93 3.66 23.68 3.85
C ALA A 93 4.94 24.44 3.47
N GLU A 94 5.52 24.18 2.31
CA GLU A 94 6.69 24.90 1.79
C GLU A 94 6.42 26.40 1.64
N ARG A 95 5.25 26.77 1.09
CA ARG A 95 4.84 28.18 0.97
C ARG A 95 4.80 28.86 2.33
N ARG A 96 4.19 28.21 3.34
CA ARG A 96 4.11 28.77 4.70
C ARG A 96 5.48 28.91 5.37
N LEU A 97 6.37 27.92 5.20
CA LEU A 97 7.74 28.01 5.69
C LEU A 97 8.43 29.25 5.10
N HIS A 98 8.30 29.45 3.79
CA HIS A 98 8.86 30.60 3.10
C HIS A 98 8.26 31.94 3.62
N ASP A 99 6.94 32.00 3.80
CA ASP A 99 6.24 33.19 4.32
C ASP A 99 6.68 33.52 5.77
N GLU A 100 7.05 32.50 6.55
CA GLU A 100 7.60 32.64 7.92
C GLU A 100 9.12 32.88 7.92
N GLY A 101 9.76 33.05 6.74
CA GLY A 101 11.21 33.28 6.61
C GLY A 101 12.09 32.04 6.86
N ILE A 102 11.50 30.87 6.86
CA ILE A 102 12.22 29.59 7.06
C ILE A 102 12.53 28.99 5.68
N ALA A 103 13.82 29.04 5.31
CA ALA A 103 14.27 28.38 4.07
C ALA A 103 14.36 26.85 4.27
N GLY A 104 13.86 26.09 3.27
CA GLY A 104 13.96 24.64 3.25
C GLY A 104 12.95 24.01 2.29
N ASP A 105 13.31 22.83 1.79
CA ASP A 105 12.45 22.00 0.94
C ASP A 105 11.86 20.88 1.79
N VAL A 106 10.56 20.67 1.69
CA VAL A 106 9.83 19.59 2.37
C VAL A 106 9.78 18.37 1.47
N TYR A 107 10.06 17.21 2.00
CA TYR A 107 9.99 15.92 1.29
C TYR A 107 9.00 14.99 1.96
N LEU A 108 8.22 14.32 1.14
CA LEU A 108 7.37 13.19 1.52
C LEU A 108 7.75 11.98 0.67
N PHE A 109 8.11 10.88 1.33
CA PHE A 109 8.55 9.67 0.67
C PHE A 109 7.53 8.55 0.90
N LYS A 110 7.05 7.96 -0.19
CA LYS A 110 6.24 6.73 -0.15
C LYS A 110 7.17 5.52 -0.14
N ASN A 111 7.82 5.30 0.98
CA ASN A 111 8.75 4.20 1.23
C ASN A 111 8.48 3.58 2.60
N ASN A 112 9.28 2.63 3.04
CA ASN A 112 9.03 1.91 4.29
C ASN A 112 10.18 1.97 5.29
N THR A 113 11.25 2.70 5.00
CA THR A 113 12.40 2.82 5.90
C THR A 113 13.05 4.18 5.77
N ASP A 114 13.42 4.77 6.89
CA ASP A 114 14.23 5.98 6.93
C ASP A 114 15.75 5.67 6.93
N SER A 115 16.58 6.73 6.95
CA SER A 115 18.03 6.62 7.00
C SER A 115 18.55 6.16 8.38
N ALA A 116 17.75 6.24 9.43
CA ALA A 116 18.09 5.79 10.78
C ALA A 116 17.74 4.31 11.02
N GLY A 117 17.12 3.66 10.04
CA GLY A 117 16.69 2.26 10.14
C GLY A 117 15.32 2.07 10.81
N ASN A 118 14.57 3.14 11.04
CA ASN A 118 13.18 3.01 11.44
C ASN A 118 12.34 2.55 10.26
N SER A 119 11.35 1.70 10.54
CA SER A 119 10.44 1.21 9.50
C SER A 119 9.01 1.65 9.79
N TYR A 120 8.28 2.01 8.75
CA TYR A 120 6.88 2.38 8.75
C TYR A 120 6.13 1.63 7.63
N GLY A 121 4.79 1.65 7.68
CA GLY A 121 3.97 0.63 7.05
C GLY A 121 3.46 0.93 5.65
N CYS A 122 3.15 -0.16 4.97
CA CYS A 122 2.13 -0.25 3.94
C CYS A 122 1.23 -1.42 4.32
N HIS A 123 -0.02 -1.12 4.66
CA HIS A 123 -0.97 -2.12 5.11
C HIS A 123 -2.00 -2.39 4.03
N GLU A 124 -2.23 -3.67 3.77
CA GLU A 124 -3.28 -4.11 2.87
C GLU A 124 -4.43 -4.66 3.68
N ASN A 125 -5.64 -4.25 3.34
CA ASN A 125 -6.86 -4.69 4.01
C ASN A 125 -7.74 -5.42 3.01
N TYR A 126 -8.15 -6.64 3.39
CA TYR A 126 -9.06 -7.47 2.60
C TYR A 126 -10.24 -7.88 3.49
N LEU A 127 -11.44 -7.65 3.03
CA LEU A 127 -12.63 -8.16 3.70
C LEU A 127 -12.75 -9.66 3.40
N VAL A 128 -12.81 -10.49 4.43
CA VAL A 128 -12.98 -11.94 4.31
C VAL A 128 -14.19 -12.41 5.12
N GLY A 129 -14.84 -13.48 4.68
CA GLY A 129 -15.93 -14.10 5.41
C GLY A 129 -15.43 -14.78 6.69
N ARG A 130 -16.34 -14.96 7.68
CA ARG A 130 -16.02 -15.69 8.93
C ARG A 130 -16.17 -17.20 8.80
N HIS A 131 -16.23 -17.72 7.59
CA HIS A 131 -16.28 -19.16 7.37
C HIS A 131 -14.87 -19.76 7.51
N GLY A 132 -14.71 -20.69 8.42
CA GLY A 132 -13.43 -21.38 8.67
C GLY A 132 -12.53 -20.73 9.74
N GLU A 133 -11.46 -21.45 10.07
CA GLU A 133 -10.49 -21.03 11.08
C GLU A 133 -9.48 -20.06 10.49
N PHE A 134 -9.30 -18.92 11.11
CA PHE A 134 -8.37 -17.88 10.66
C PHE A 134 -6.90 -18.37 10.66
N SER A 135 -6.53 -19.20 11.62
CA SER A 135 -5.19 -19.80 11.67
C SER A 135 -4.87 -20.60 10.40
N LYS A 136 -5.83 -21.40 9.93
CA LYS A 136 -5.67 -22.17 8.69
C LYS A 136 -5.53 -21.31 7.45
N LEU A 137 -6.27 -20.19 7.40
CA LEU A 137 -6.12 -19.20 6.33
C LEU A 137 -4.73 -18.57 6.36
N ALA A 138 -4.27 -18.15 7.54
CA ALA A 138 -2.96 -17.54 7.71
C ALA A 138 -1.82 -18.48 7.30
N ASP A 139 -1.85 -19.73 7.75
CA ASP A 139 -0.83 -20.74 7.43
C ASP A 139 -0.68 -20.98 5.92
N VAL A 140 -1.77 -20.92 5.18
CA VAL A 140 -1.78 -21.13 3.73
C VAL A 140 -1.40 -19.85 2.97
N LEU A 141 -1.73 -18.67 3.50
CA LEU A 141 -1.47 -17.39 2.86
C LEU A 141 -0.02 -16.90 3.07
N ILE A 142 0.58 -17.20 4.21
CA ILE A 142 1.94 -16.73 4.56
C ILE A 142 2.99 -17.08 3.50
N PRO A 143 3.07 -18.32 2.96
CA PRO A 143 4.06 -18.64 1.93
C PRO A 143 3.93 -17.77 0.67
N PHE A 144 2.69 -17.46 0.26
CA PHE A 144 2.43 -16.53 -0.83
C PHE A 144 2.93 -15.11 -0.48
N LEU A 145 2.57 -14.59 0.69
CA LEU A 145 2.95 -13.24 1.12
C LEU A 145 4.46 -13.08 1.26
N VAL A 146 5.17 -14.12 1.73
CA VAL A 146 6.63 -14.14 1.86
C VAL A 146 7.31 -14.13 0.49
N THR A 147 6.84 -14.95 -0.44
CA THR A 147 7.51 -15.14 -1.74
C THR A 147 7.12 -14.11 -2.79
N ARG A 148 5.93 -13.50 -2.72
CA ARG A 148 5.50 -12.49 -3.70
C ARG A 148 6.37 -11.24 -3.76
N GLN A 149 7.25 -11.00 -2.77
CA GLN A 149 8.17 -9.87 -2.80
C GLN A 149 9.05 -9.85 -4.07
N ILE A 150 9.34 -11.00 -4.67
CA ILE A 150 10.12 -11.07 -5.93
C ILE A 150 9.42 -10.41 -7.12
N ILE A 151 8.09 -10.21 -7.04
CA ILE A 151 7.27 -9.53 -8.07
C ILE A 151 6.56 -8.27 -7.54
N CYS A 152 6.48 -8.05 -6.22
CA CYS A 152 5.74 -6.93 -5.62
C CYS A 152 6.60 -6.04 -4.71
N GLY A 153 7.88 -6.34 -4.51
CA GLY A 153 8.77 -5.53 -3.69
C GLY A 153 9.04 -4.15 -4.30
N ALA A 154 9.41 -3.18 -3.46
CA ALA A 154 9.75 -1.82 -3.88
C ALA A 154 11.27 -1.56 -3.95
N GLY A 155 12.07 -2.57 -3.62
CA GLY A 155 13.53 -2.50 -3.65
C GLY A 155 14.15 -1.59 -2.58
N LYS A 156 15.37 -1.89 -2.18
CA LYS A 156 16.14 -1.09 -1.22
C LYS A 156 17.64 -1.31 -1.39
N VAL A 157 18.40 -0.23 -1.34
CA VAL A 157 19.85 -0.28 -1.16
C VAL A 157 20.12 -0.36 0.35
N ILE A 158 20.60 -1.50 0.82
CA ILE A 158 20.90 -1.74 2.23
C ILE A 158 22.40 -1.57 2.46
N GLN A 159 22.77 -0.63 3.33
CA GLN A 159 24.15 -0.45 3.79
C GLN A 159 24.50 -1.54 4.82
N THR A 160 25.65 -2.15 4.67
CA THR A 160 26.18 -3.15 5.59
C THR A 160 27.62 -2.83 5.95
N PRO A 161 28.18 -3.38 7.05
CA PRO A 161 29.60 -3.18 7.40
C PRO A 161 30.58 -3.65 6.32
N ARG A 162 30.13 -4.53 5.41
CA ARG A 162 30.95 -5.08 4.31
C ARG A 162 30.68 -4.41 2.96
N GLY A 163 29.97 -3.27 2.93
CA GLY A 163 29.54 -2.60 1.70
C GLY A 163 28.03 -2.48 1.64
N ALA A 164 27.47 -2.40 0.42
CA ALA A 164 26.03 -2.32 0.22
C ALA A 164 25.52 -3.48 -0.64
N LYS A 165 24.28 -3.87 -0.41
CA LYS A 165 23.54 -4.84 -1.24
C LYS A 165 22.18 -4.30 -1.63
N TYR A 166 21.63 -4.78 -2.74
CA TYR A 166 20.27 -4.49 -3.12
C TYR A 166 19.33 -5.60 -2.60
N SER A 167 18.21 -5.20 -2.07
CA SER A 167 17.13 -6.09 -1.61
C SER A 167 15.90 -5.84 -2.45
N VAL A 168 15.12 -6.86 -2.79
CA VAL A 168 13.85 -6.69 -3.52
C VAL A 168 12.76 -6.06 -2.64
N SER A 169 12.85 -6.21 -1.32
CA SER A 169 11.89 -5.66 -0.35
C SER A 169 12.55 -4.66 0.60
N GLN A 170 11.78 -3.66 1.03
CA GLN A 170 12.16 -2.73 2.10
C GLN A 170 11.79 -3.25 3.49
N ARG A 171 10.70 -4.02 3.59
CA ARG A 171 10.10 -4.47 4.86
C ARG A 171 10.67 -5.77 5.40
N ALA A 172 11.25 -6.63 4.56
CA ALA A 172 11.64 -7.99 4.93
C ALA A 172 12.53 -8.08 6.19
N GLU A 173 13.48 -7.16 6.36
CA GLU A 173 14.38 -7.11 7.54
C GLU A 173 13.68 -6.69 8.84
N HIS A 174 12.51 -6.06 8.73
CA HIS A 174 11.74 -5.51 9.85
C HIS A 174 10.58 -6.39 10.30
N ILE A 175 10.41 -7.55 9.70
CA ILE A 175 9.36 -8.52 10.05
C ILE A 175 9.91 -9.52 11.07
N TRP A 176 9.19 -9.69 12.19
CA TRP A 176 9.65 -10.49 13.33
C TRP A 176 8.74 -11.66 13.70
N GLU A 177 7.46 -11.61 13.28
CA GLU A 177 6.49 -12.66 13.58
C GLU A 177 5.65 -12.97 12.33
N GLY A 178 5.14 -14.20 12.25
CA GLY A 178 4.22 -14.58 11.17
C GLY A 178 2.84 -13.97 11.39
N VAL A 179 2.28 -14.18 12.58
CA VAL A 179 0.93 -13.76 12.96
C VAL A 179 0.95 -13.19 14.38
N SER A 180 0.45 -11.98 14.59
CA SER A 180 0.39 -11.34 15.91
C SER A 180 -0.68 -10.25 15.95
N SER A 181 -1.21 -9.96 17.14
CA SER A 181 -2.08 -8.80 17.38
C SER A 181 -1.30 -7.51 17.68
N ALA A 182 0.00 -7.61 17.96
CA ALA A 182 0.87 -6.48 18.22
C ALA A 182 1.32 -5.84 16.88
N THR A 183 1.22 -4.52 16.76
CA THR A 183 1.58 -3.80 15.54
C THR A 183 2.96 -3.16 15.62
N THR A 184 3.31 -2.58 16.76
CA THR A 184 4.47 -1.69 16.88
C THR A 184 5.78 -2.43 17.18
N ARG A 185 5.74 -3.47 18.02
CA ARG A 185 6.95 -4.19 18.45
C ARG A 185 7.28 -5.39 17.60
N SER A 186 6.29 -6.19 17.19
CA SER A 186 6.52 -7.46 16.51
C SER A 186 6.42 -7.39 14.99
N ARG A 187 5.74 -6.38 14.43
CA ARG A 187 5.55 -6.21 12.98
C ARG A 187 5.35 -7.55 12.28
N PRO A 188 4.18 -8.19 12.47
CA PRO A 188 3.92 -9.51 11.89
C PRO A 188 3.68 -9.44 10.38
N ILE A 189 3.68 -10.59 9.70
CA ILE A 189 3.23 -10.70 8.30
C ILE A 189 1.74 -10.38 8.24
N ILE A 190 0.94 -10.98 9.15
CA ILE A 190 -0.50 -10.77 9.27
C ILE A 190 -0.82 -10.31 10.69
N ASN A 191 -1.55 -9.19 10.80
CA ASN A 191 -2.08 -8.73 12.07
C ASN A 191 -3.44 -9.39 12.35
N THR A 192 -3.63 -9.90 13.56
CA THR A 192 -4.85 -10.62 13.97
C THR A 192 -5.87 -9.75 14.68
N ARG A 193 -5.63 -8.43 14.81
CA ARG A 193 -6.62 -7.54 15.40
C ARG A 193 -7.90 -7.57 14.56
N ASP A 194 -8.95 -8.06 15.17
CA ASP A 194 -10.24 -8.26 14.50
C ASP A 194 -11.11 -7.00 14.64
N GLU A 195 -10.85 -6.03 13.79
CA GLU A 195 -11.62 -4.80 13.67
C GLU A 195 -12.14 -4.68 12.23
N PRO A 196 -13.25 -5.38 11.88
CA PRO A 196 -13.68 -5.48 10.48
C PRO A 196 -14.21 -4.17 9.91
N HIS A 197 -14.54 -3.20 10.77
CA HIS A 197 -15.25 -1.99 10.36
C HIS A 197 -16.47 -2.31 9.48
N ALA A 198 -17.14 -3.41 9.79
CA ALA A 198 -18.28 -3.97 9.08
C ALA A 198 -19.15 -4.78 10.06
N ASP A 199 -20.08 -5.59 9.56
CA ASP A 199 -20.79 -6.56 10.37
C ASP A 199 -19.84 -7.65 10.87
N ALA A 200 -19.50 -7.60 12.15
CA ALA A 200 -18.52 -8.49 12.77
C ALA A 200 -19.00 -9.97 12.87
N GLU A 201 -20.28 -10.25 12.70
CA GLU A 201 -20.80 -11.63 12.65
C GLU A 201 -20.55 -12.27 11.28
N ARG A 202 -20.49 -11.46 10.23
CA ARG A 202 -20.34 -11.92 8.84
C ARG A 202 -18.91 -11.83 8.31
N TYR A 203 -18.18 -10.81 8.74
CA TYR A 203 -16.92 -10.42 8.13
C TYR A 203 -15.79 -10.30 9.14
N ARG A 204 -14.57 -10.52 8.65
CA ARG A 204 -13.29 -10.22 9.29
C ARG A 204 -12.47 -9.35 8.37
N ARG A 205 -11.69 -8.45 8.94
CA ARG A 205 -10.64 -7.73 8.21
C ARG A 205 -9.34 -8.54 8.25
N LEU A 206 -8.92 -9.05 7.10
CA LEU A 206 -7.56 -9.56 6.96
C LEU A 206 -6.63 -8.35 6.81
N HIS A 207 -5.75 -8.18 7.78
CA HIS A 207 -4.82 -7.05 7.85
C HIS A 207 -3.39 -7.55 7.59
N VAL A 208 -2.91 -7.34 6.35
CA VAL A 208 -1.58 -7.75 5.88
C VAL A 208 -0.64 -6.55 6.00
N ILE A 209 0.44 -6.70 6.76
CA ILE A 209 1.37 -5.58 7.04
C ILE A 209 2.79 -5.79 6.52
N VAL A 210 3.04 -6.90 5.84
CA VAL A 210 4.37 -7.28 5.32
C VAL A 210 4.77 -6.56 4.04
N GLY A 211 3.81 -6.05 3.27
CA GLY A 211 4.05 -5.48 1.95
C GLY A 211 4.82 -4.17 1.96
N ASP A 212 5.53 -3.90 0.86
CA ASP A 212 6.17 -2.62 0.62
C ASP A 212 5.19 -1.59 0.05
N SER A 213 5.45 -0.30 0.30
CA SER A 213 4.79 0.82 -0.39
C SER A 213 5.29 0.91 -1.82
N ASN A 214 4.40 0.85 -2.79
CA ASN A 214 4.74 0.85 -4.21
C ASN A 214 4.48 2.21 -4.86
N MET A 215 5.45 2.69 -5.65
CA MET A 215 5.29 3.85 -6.53
C MET A 215 4.57 3.43 -7.82
N SER A 216 4.91 2.25 -8.36
CA SER A 216 4.33 1.71 -9.59
C SER A 216 2.87 1.29 -9.39
N GLU A 217 1.99 1.84 -10.23
CA GLU A 217 0.57 1.49 -10.28
C GLU A 217 0.37 0.01 -10.63
N THR A 218 1.18 -0.52 -11.53
CA THR A 218 1.13 -1.92 -11.96
C THR A 218 1.58 -2.87 -10.87
N THR A 219 2.60 -2.51 -10.08
CA THR A 219 3.00 -3.31 -8.92
C THR A 219 1.93 -3.31 -7.84
N THR A 220 1.31 -2.16 -7.57
CA THR A 220 0.19 -2.07 -6.61
C THR A 220 -0.99 -2.94 -7.07
N MET A 221 -1.36 -2.86 -8.36
CA MET A 221 -2.39 -3.71 -8.94
C MET A 221 -2.05 -5.19 -8.80
N LEU A 222 -0.83 -5.59 -9.18
CA LEU A 222 -0.37 -6.97 -9.10
C LEU A 222 -0.43 -7.50 -7.68
N LYS A 223 0.06 -6.72 -6.70
CA LYS A 223 0.07 -7.07 -5.28
C LYS A 223 -1.33 -7.40 -4.75
N VAL A 224 -2.30 -6.55 -5.05
CA VAL A 224 -3.67 -6.71 -4.54
C VAL A 224 -4.44 -7.77 -5.31
N ALA A 225 -4.36 -7.77 -6.64
CA ALA A 225 -5.11 -8.71 -7.47
C ALA A 225 -4.63 -10.16 -7.30
N THR A 226 -3.32 -10.39 -7.17
CA THR A 226 -2.81 -11.75 -6.90
C THR A 226 -3.22 -12.23 -5.51
N CYS A 227 -3.21 -11.34 -4.50
CA CYS A 227 -3.68 -11.69 -3.17
C CYS A 227 -5.18 -12.01 -3.16
N ASP A 228 -6.01 -11.26 -3.89
CA ASP A 228 -7.44 -11.59 -4.02
C ASP A 228 -7.66 -12.95 -4.67
N LEU A 229 -6.94 -13.28 -5.75
CA LEU A 229 -7.03 -14.60 -6.37
C LEU A 229 -6.64 -15.73 -5.39
N VAL A 230 -5.56 -15.55 -4.63
CA VAL A 230 -5.15 -16.52 -3.61
C VAL A 230 -6.19 -16.66 -2.51
N LEU A 231 -6.77 -15.54 -2.03
CA LEU A 231 -7.84 -15.58 -1.04
C LEU A 231 -9.09 -16.32 -1.56
N ARG A 232 -9.49 -16.10 -2.82
CA ARG A 232 -10.61 -16.84 -3.44
C ARG A 232 -10.32 -18.34 -3.52
N MET A 233 -9.09 -18.71 -3.89
CA MET A 233 -8.67 -20.12 -3.89
C MET A 233 -8.76 -20.74 -2.49
N ILE A 234 -8.31 -20.05 -1.44
CA ILE A 234 -8.39 -20.51 -0.05
C ILE A 234 -9.85 -20.68 0.38
N GLU A 235 -10.71 -19.70 0.09
CA GLU A 235 -12.13 -19.71 0.43
C GLU A 235 -12.89 -20.86 -0.25
N GLU A 236 -12.43 -21.31 -1.40
CA GLU A 236 -13.01 -22.43 -2.14
C GLU A 236 -12.29 -23.77 -1.89
N GLY A 237 -11.39 -23.80 -0.93
CA GLY A 237 -10.75 -25.04 -0.48
C GLY A 237 -9.69 -25.60 -1.41
N VAL A 238 -9.09 -24.79 -2.29
CA VAL A 238 -7.94 -25.19 -3.10
C VAL A 238 -6.79 -25.58 -2.15
N VAL A 239 -6.22 -26.76 -2.34
CA VAL A 239 -5.16 -27.27 -1.48
C VAL A 239 -3.87 -26.48 -1.74
N MET A 240 -3.28 -25.90 -0.69
CA MET A 240 -2.01 -25.14 -0.73
C MET A 240 -1.14 -25.39 0.52
N ARG A 241 -1.54 -26.31 1.41
CA ARG A 241 -0.80 -26.62 2.65
C ARG A 241 0.57 -27.26 2.40
N ASP A 242 0.77 -27.86 1.24
CA ASP A 242 2.04 -28.42 0.79
C ASP A 242 3.15 -27.37 0.62
N LEU A 243 2.77 -26.07 0.56
CA LEU A 243 3.68 -24.92 0.45
C LEU A 243 3.99 -24.25 1.80
N THR A 244 3.41 -24.71 2.91
CA THR A 244 3.64 -24.15 4.25
C THR A 244 5.13 -24.14 4.58
N MET A 245 5.65 -22.99 5.05
CA MET A 245 7.07 -22.81 5.39
C MET A 245 7.38 -23.26 6.82
N GLU A 246 8.55 -23.86 7.04
CA GLU A 246 9.05 -24.19 8.37
C GLU A 246 9.35 -22.92 9.18
N ASN A 247 9.99 -21.94 8.57
CA ASN A 247 10.32 -20.65 9.20
C ASN A 247 10.14 -19.48 8.23
N PRO A 248 8.93 -18.87 8.18
CA PRO A 248 8.64 -17.78 7.25
C PRO A 248 9.43 -16.50 7.53
N ILE A 249 9.84 -16.26 8.79
CA ILE A 249 10.61 -15.06 9.17
C ILE A 249 12.06 -15.14 8.69
N ARG A 250 12.66 -16.31 8.72
CA ARG A 250 13.95 -16.54 8.10
C ARG A 250 13.84 -16.49 6.58
N ALA A 251 12.84 -17.15 6.04
CA ALA A 251 12.61 -17.22 4.59
C ALA A 251 12.44 -15.84 3.95
N ILE A 252 11.63 -14.96 4.54
CA ILE A 252 11.40 -13.61 3.97
C ILE A 252 12.68 -12.80 3.83
N ARG A 253 13.58 -12.88 4.81
CA ARG A 253 14.88 -12.19 4.79
C ARG A 253 15.83 -12.79 3.76
N GLU A 254 15.95 -14.11 3.74
CA GLU A 254 16.81 -14.80 2.77
C GLU A 254 16.38 -14.55 1.32
N ILE A 255 15.07 -14.57 1.06
CA ILE A 255 14.49 -14.28 -0.26
C ILE A 255 14.71 -12.81 -0.66
N SER A 256 14.58 -11.86 0.28
CA SER A 256 14.71 -10.45 -0.02
C SER A 256 16.07 -10.05 -0.60
N HIS A 257 17.12 -10.80 -0.28
CA HIS A 257 18.48 -10.55 -0.74
C HIS A 257 18.87 -11.31 -2.00
N ASP A 258 17.97 -12.13 -2.52
CA ASP A 258 18.22 -12.92 -3.71
C ASP A 258 17.43 -12.40 -4.91
N LEU A 259 18.09 -11.62 -5.76
CA LEU A 259 17.49 -11.08 -6.98
C LEU A 259 17.18 -12.16 -8.03
N THR A 260 17.72 -13.37 -7.86
CA THR A 260 17.47 -14.48 -8.78
C THR A 260 16.25 -15.31 -8.41
N GLY A 261 15.70 -15.11 -7.20
CA GLY A 261 14.57 -15.87 -6.67
C GLY A 261 14.84 -17.36 -6.45
N ARG A 262 16.11 -17.81 -6.57
CA ARG A 262 16.51 -19.24 -6.53
C ARG A 262 16.91 -19.74 -5.14
N ARG A 263 17.03 -18.85 -4.15
CA ARG A 263 17.35 -19.20 -2.78
C ARG A 263 16.34 -20.22 -2.25
N LYS A 264 16.82 -21.39 -1.87
CA LYS A 264 15.99 -22.45 -1.31
C LYS A 264 15.65 -22.15 0.16
N VAL A 265 14.37 -22.34 0.49
CA VAL A 265 13.83 -22.26 1.84
C VAL A 265 13.16 -23.60 2.18
N ARG A 266 13.12 -23.94 3.47
CA ARG A 266 12.58 -25.21 3.93
C ARG A 266 11.08 -25.13 4.17
N LEU A 267 10.34 -26.08 3.61
CA LEU A 267 8.91 -26.24 3.84
C LEU A 267 8.65 -27.12 5.06
N ALA A 268 7.47 -27.01 5.64
CA ALA A 268 7.07 -27.77 6.83
C ALA A 268 7.05 -29.31 6.61
N ASN A 269 6.93 -29.76 5.35
CA ASN A 269 6.99 -31.16 4.96
C ASN A 269 8.43 -31.68 4.72
N GLY A 270 9.45 -30.88 5.04
CA GLY A 270 10.87 -31.25 4.90
C GLY A 270 11.45 -31.02 3.49
N ARG A 271 10.63 -30.68 2.48
CA ARG A 271 11.12 -30.33 1.15
C ARG A 271 11.76 -28.93 1.15
N GLU A 272 12.59 -28.68 0.16
CA GLU A 272 13.11 -27.34 -0.12
C GLU A 272 12.55 -26.79 -1.44
N ALA A 273 12.18 -25.52 -1.45
CA ALA A 273 11.69 -24.82 -2.62
C ALA A 273 12.23 -23.40 -2.65
N SER A 274 12.39 -22.83 -3.83
CA SER A 274 12.75 -21.42 -3.98
C SER A 274 11.49 -20.54 -4.00
N ALA A 275 11.69 -19.22 -3.90
CA ALA A 275 10.60 -18.28 -4.08
C ALA A 275 9.96 -18.39 -5.48
N LEU A 276 10.78 -18.66 -6.52
CA LEU A 276 10.27 -18.93 -7.87
C LEU A 276 9.42 -20.19 -7.90
N ASP A 277 9.89 -21.31 -7.34
CA ASP A 277 9.14 -22.57 -7.31
C ASP A 277 7.76 -22.36 -6.64
N ILE A 278 7.75 -21.70 -5.49
CA ILE A 278 6.52 -21.46 -4.71
C ILE A 278 5.56 -20.54 -5.48
N GLN A 279 6.05 -19.43 -6.03
CA GLN A 279 5.21 -18.50 -6.80
C GLN A 279 4.70 -19.12 -8.09
N GLN A 280 5.49 -19.98 -8.75
CA GLN A 280 5.05 -20.74 -9.93
C GLN A 280 3.89 -21.68 -9.61
N GLU A 281 3.95 -22.35 -8.45
CA GLU A 281 2.84 -23.19 -7.97
C GLU A 281 1.57 -22.37 -7.70
N TYR A 282 1.68 -21.19 -7.06
CA TYR A 282 0.53 -20.31 -6.87
C TYR A 282 -0.05 -19.83 -8.20
N LEU A 283 0.78 -19.43 -9.16
CA LEU A 283 0.34 -19.01 -10.48
C LEU A 283 -0.37 -20.14 -11.24
N THR A 284 0.18 -21.36 -11.22
CA THR A 284 -0.42 -22.53 -11.87
C THR A 284 -1.81 -22.80 -11.30
N ARG A 285 -1.91 -22.87 -9.96
CA ARG A 285 -3.20 -23.09 -9.27
C ARG A 285 -4.20 -21.95 -9.48
N ALA A 286 -3.70 -20.70 -9.58
CA ALA A 286 -4.54 -19.55 -9.89
C ALA A 286 -5.11 -19.60 -11.31
N ARG A 287 -4.34 -20.04 -12.30
CA ARG A 287 -4.81 -20.26 -13.67
C ARG A 287 -5.87 -21.35 -13.73
N ASP A 288 -5.59 -22.51 -13.16
CA ASP A 288 -6.56 -23.61 -13.08
C ASP A 288 -7.85 -23.20 -12.39
N PHE A 289 -7.75 -22.35 -11.35
CA PHE A 289 -8.89 -21.79 -10.64
C PHE A 289 -9.69 -20.83 -11.51
N VAL A 290 -9.01 -19.89 -12.19
CA VAL A 290 -9.64 -18.91 -13.10
C VAL A 290 -10.37 -19.64 -14.24
N ASP A 291 -9.74 -20.63 -14.85
CA ASP A 291 -10.33 -21.42 -15.95
C ASP A 291 -11.54 -22.22 -15.46
N ARG A 292 -11.42 -22.93 -14.35
CA ARG A 292 -12.52 -23.72 -13.76
C ARG A 292 -13.73 -22.88 -13.37
N ARG A 293 -13.47 -21.66 -12.83
CA ARG A 293 -14.51 -20.72 -12.40
C ARG A 293 -14.98 -19.80 -13.54
N GLN A 294 -14.37 -19.90 -14.72
CA GLN A 294 -14.64 -19.04 -15.88
C GLN A 294 -14.54 -17.54 -15.52
N LEU A 295 -13.58 -17.19 -14.63
CA LEU A 295 -13.35 -15.81 -14.28
C LEU A 295 -12.71 -15.08 -15.47
N SER A 296 -13.22 -13.92 -15.79
CA SER A 296 -12.75 -13.14 -16.93
C SER A 296 -12.69 -11.65 -16.59
N GLY A 297 -12.05 -10.89 -17.46
CA GLY A 297 -11.95 -9.45 -17.37
C GLY A 297 -10.50 -8.95 -17.50
N PRO A 298 -10.34 -7.66 -17.82
CA PRO A 298 -9.03 -7.09 -18.15
C PRO A 298 -8.06 -7.10 -16.96
N VAL A 299 -8.54 -6.95 -15.73
CA VAL A 299 -7.71 -6.99 -14.52
C VAL A 299 -7.15 -8.39 -14.30
N ILE A 300 -7.98 -9.45 -14.42
CA ILE A 300 -7.55 -10.84 -14.24
C ILE A 300 -6.52 -11.22 -15.31
N ALA A 301 -6.81 -10.93 -16.57
CA ALA A 301 -5.90 -11.23 -17.69
C ALA A 301 -4.54 -10.52 -17.52
N ARG A 302 -4.56 -9.23 -17.20
CA ARG A 302 -3.36 -8.44 -16.97
C ARG A 302 -2.57 -8.91 -15.74
N THR A 303 -3.28 -9.33 -14.69
CA THR A 303 -2.67 -9.84 -13.46
C THR A 303 -1.91 -11.14 -13.73
N LEU A 304 -2.54 -12.11 -14.39
CA LEU A 304 -1.92 -13.39 -14.70
C LEU A 304 -0.75 -13.23 -15.67
N ASP A 305 -0.87 -12.36 -16.68
CA ASP A 305 0.20 -12.05 -17.63
C ASP A 305 1.41 -11.42 -16.91
N LEU A 306 1.19 -10.38 -16.11
CA LEU A 306 2.28 -9.70 -15.41
C LEU A 306 2.92 -10.59 -14.33
N TRP A 307 2.11 -11.43 -13.65
CA TRP A 307 2.65 -12.41 -12.70
C TRP A 307 3.61 -13.38 -13.39
N GLU A 308 3.20 -13.97 -14.52
CA GLU A 308 4.05 -14.87 -15.31
C GLU A 308 5.30 -14.18 -15.84
N ARG A 309 5.16 -13.01 -16.46
CA ARG A 309 6.31 -12.25 -16.99
C ARG A 309 7.27 -11.85 -15.86
N GLY A 310 6.74 -11.50 -14.68
CA GLY A 310 7.55 -11.20 -13.51
C GLY A 310 8.39 -12.39 -13.05
N LEU A 311 7.78 -13.57 -12.95
CA LEU A 311 8.51 -14.80 -12.60
C LEU A 311 9.55 -15.17 -13.66
N LYS A 312 9.19 -15.08 -14.95
CA LYS A 312 10.10 -15.34 -16.07
C LYS A 312 11.29 -14.36 -16.08
N ALA A 313 11.05 -13.09 -15.77
CA ALA A 313 12.10 -12.08 -15.69
C ALA A 313 13.12 -12.41 -14.59
N VAL A 314 12.63 -12.80 -13.40
CA VAL A 314 13.47 -13.19 -12.27
C VAL A 314 14.23 -14.49 -12.57
N GLU A 315 13.57 -15.49 -13.18
CA GLU A 315 14.15 -16.79 -13.52
C GLU A 315 15.26 -16.68 -14.55
N SER A 316 15.01 -15.93 -15.64
CA SER A 316 15.97 -15.76 -16.73
C SER A 316 17.05 -14.71 -16.44
N GLY A 317 16.82 -13.80 -15.48
CA GLY A 317 17.64 -12.62 -15.25
C GLY A 317 17.40 -11.49 -16.28
N ASP A 318 16.48 -11.69 -17.24
CA ASP A 318 16.08 -10.66 -18.19
C ASP A 318 15.02 -9.73 -17.58
N LEU A 319 15.47 -8.81 -16.75
CA LEU A 319 14.61 -7.83 -16.10
C LEU A 319 13.95 -6.84 -17.09
N GLY A 320 14.38 -6.81 -18.36
CA GLY A 320 13.76 -6.02 -19.42
C GLY A 320 12.30 -6.37 -19.66
N LEU A 321 11.90 -7.62 -19.38
CA LEU A 321 10.52 -8.09 -19.51
C LEU A 321 9.52 -7.32 -18.65
N VAL A 322 9.94 -6.70 -17.53
CA VAL A 322 9.09 -6.01 -16.56
C VAL A 322 9.67 -4.69 -16.04
N GLU A 323 10.68 -4.13 -16.73
CA GLU A 323 11.40 -2.93 -16.31
C GLU A 323 10.57 -1.63 -16.29
N ARG A 324 9.34 -1.68 -16.79
CA ARG A 324 8.40 -0.57 -16.81
C ARG A 324 7.22 -0.77 -15.83
N GLU A 325 7.17 -1.90 -15.13
CA GLU A 325 5.98 -2.35 -14.42
C GLU A 325 6.24 -2.72 -12.96
N ILE A 326 7.38 -3.38 -12.64
CA ILE A 326 7.69 -3.85 -11.29
C ILE A 326 8.66 -2.89 -10.59
N ASP A 327 8.24 -2.35 -9.46
CA ASP A 327 8.92 -1.28 -8.72
C ASP A 327 10.40 -1.54 -8.45
N TRP A 328 10.73 -2.70 -7.84
CA TRP A 328 12.11 -2.97 -7.52
C TRP A 328 12.99 -3.09 -8.78
N VAL A 329 12.42 -3.54 -9.90
CA VAL A 329 13.12 -3.64 -11.18
C VAL A 329 13.33 -2.27 -11.80
N ILE A 330 12.30 -1.42 -11.84
CA ILE A 330 12.38 -0.03 -12.32
C ILE A 330 13.48 0.71 -11.58
N LYS A 331 13.47 0.63 -10.25
CA LYS A 331 14.45 1.30 -9.40
C LYS A 331 15.86 0.71 -9.55
N TRP A 332 15.98 -0.62 -9.62
CA TRP A 332 17.26 -1.27 -9.85
C TRP A 332 17.90 -0.83 -11.16
N LYS A 333 17.15 -0.85 -12.26
CA LYS A 333 17.63 -0.38 -13.58
C LYS A 333 18.09 1.07 -13.54
N LEU A 334 17.36 1.95 -12.85
CA LEU A 334 17.74 3.34 -12.67
C LEU A 334 19.07 3.47 -11.90
N ILE A 335 19.21 2.78 -10.79
CA ILE A 335 20.40 2.78 -9.95
C ILE A 335 21.59 2.16 -10.67
N ASP A 336 21.42 1.00 -11.29
CA ASP A 336 22.50 0.28 -11.98
C ASP A 336 23.03 1.05 -13.18
N ARG A 337 22.14 1.67 -13.96
CA ARG A 337 22.54 2.57 -15.05
C ARG A 337 23.36 3.75 -14.56
N TYR A 338 22.90 4.43 -13.51
CA TYR A 338 23.61 5.58 -12.94
C TYR A 338 24.97 5.17 -12.38
N ARG A 339 25.01 4.09 -11.61
CA ARG A 339 26.22 3.51 -11.04
C ARG A 339 27.26 3.18 -12.11
N SER A 340 26.84 2.50 -13.19
CA SER A 340 27.71 2.10 -14.29
C SER A 340 28.24 3.29 -15.07
N GLN A 341 27.41 4.31 -15.35
CA GLN A 341 27.80 5.52 -16.04
C GLN A 341 28.84 6.36 -15.29
N HIS A 342 28.83 6.32 -13.95
CA HIS A 342 29.71 7.13 -13.10
C HIS A 342 30.82 6.32 -12.41
N GLY A 343 30.92 5.01 -12.65
CA GLY A 343 31.88 4.14 -11.99
C GLY A 343 31.75 4.04 -10.48
N LEU A 344 30.52 4.15 -9.96
CA LEU A 344 30.26 4.23 -8.51
C LEU A 344 29.95 2.86 -7.90
N PRO A 345 30.48 2.56 -6.70
CA PRO A 345 30.04 1.37 -5.95
C PRO A 345 28.61 1.57 -5.43
N LEU A 346 27.91 0.46 -5.18
CA LEU A 346 26.55 0.48 -4.65
C LEU A 346 26.45 1.19 -3.27
N SER A 347 27.54 1.21 -2.51
CA SER A 347 27.66 1.88 -1.20
C SER A 347 27.84 3.41 -1.29
N HIS A 348 27.99 3.97 -2.48
CA HIS A 348 28.22 5.39 -2.64
C HIS A 348 27.01 6.22 -2.16
N PRO A 349 27.20 7.34 -1.43
CA PRO A 349 26.10 8.16 -0.88
C PRO A 349 25.06 8.63 -1.94
N ARG A 350 25.50 8.93 -3.16
CA ARG A 350 24.61 9.31 -4.27
C ARG A 350 23.66 8.18 -4.67
N ILE A 351 24.07 6.93 -4.54
CA ILE A 351 23.18 5.77 -4.79
C ILE A 351 22.07 5.70 -3.74
N ALA A 352 22.40 5.92 -2.46
CA ALA A 352 21.40 6.00 -1.41
C ALA A 352 20.42 7.19 -1.62
N GLN A 353 20.91 8.31 -2.14
CA GLN A 353 20.05 9.46 -2.50
C GLN A 353 19.11 9.11 -3.67
N LEU A 354 19.57 8.39 -4.70
CA LEU A 354 18.74 7.94 -5.81
C LEU A 354 17.67 6.95 -5.33
N ASP A 355 18.04 6.00 -4.45
CA ASP A 355 17.13 5.05 -3.84
C ASP A 355 15.99 5.77 -3.10
N LEU A 356 16.31 6.81 -2.33
CA LEU A 356 15.32 7.62 -1.62
C LEU A 356 14.50 8.50 -2.57
N ALA A 357 15.15 9.21 -3.49
CA ALA A 357 14.49 10.13 -4.43
C ALA A 357 13.50 9.43 -5.38
N TYR A 358 13.65 8.12 -5.60
CA TYR A 358 12.67 7.33 -6.34
C TYR A 358 11.29 7.38 -5.69
N HIS A 359 11.23 7.47 -4.36
CA HIS A 359 10.02 7.46 -3.56
C HIS A 359 9.46 8.85 -3.22
N ASP A 360 10.10 9.95 -3.64
CA ASP A 360 9.56 11.30 -3.44
C ASP A 360 8.27 11.47 -4.25
N ILE A 361 7.17 11.80 -3.54
CA ILE A 361 5.86 11.95 -4.18
C ILE A 361 5.68 13.28 -4.93
N HIS A 362 6.63 14.20 -4.83
CA HIS A 362 6.59 15.46 -5.56
C HIS A 362 6.83 15.23 -7.06
N ARG A 363 5.83 15.49 -7.91
CA ARG A 363 5.88 15.20 -9.35
C ARG A 363 6.97 15.92 -10.12
N GLY A 364 7.41 17.08 -9.65
CA GLY A 364 8.45 17.88 -10.32
C GLY A 364 9.88 17.42 -10.04
N ARG A 365 10.12 16.54 -9.04
CA ARG A 365 11.47 16.12 -8.63
C ARG A 365 11.59 14.63 -8.28
N GLY A 366 10.50 13.97 -7.90
CA GLY A 366 10.51 12.52 -7.59
C GLY A 366 10.89 11.70 -8.81
N LEU A 367 11.89 10.82 -8.67
CA LEU A 367 12.46 10.12 -9.83
C LEU A 367 11.45 9.19 -10.51
N TYR A 368 10.56 8.52 -9.73
CA TYR A 368 9.48 7.73 -10.33
C TYR A 368 8.59 8.60 -11.24
N TYR A 369 8.21 9.78 -10.79
CA TYR A 369 7.36 10.68 -11.58
C TYR A 369 8.06 11.28 -12.79
N LEU A 370 9.36 11.51 -12.70
CA LEU A 370 10.16 11.92 -13.86
C LEU A 370 10.26 10.80 -14.90
N LEU A 371 10.29 9.53 -14.47
CA LEU A 371 10.20 8.37 -15.37
C LEU A 371 8.80 8.26 -15.99
N GLU A 372 7.76 8.49 -15.21
CA GLU A 372 6.36 8.48 -15.67
C GLU A 372 6.13 9.54 -16.76
N GLN A 373 6.59 10.77 -16.55
CA GLN A 373 6.48 11.87 -17.54
C GLN A 373 7.20 11.56 -18.86
N ARG A 374 8.27 10.77 -18.80
CA ARG A 374 9.01 10.30 -19.99
C ARG A 374 8.40 9.07 -20.65
N GLY A 375 7.28 8.57 -20.15
CA GLY A 375 6.66 7.33 -20.61
C GLY A 375 7.49 6.08 -20.33
N ALA A 376 8.43 6.12 -19.36
CA ALA A 376 9.31 5.01 -19.03
C ALA A 376 8.68 4.00 -18.04
N VAL A 377 7.48 4.26 -17.54
CA VAL A 377 6.70 3.35 -16.68
C VAL A 377 5.30 3.16 -17.24
N THR A 378 4.73 2.00 -16.96
CA THR A 378 3.37 1.64 -17.39
C THR A 378 2.35 2.06 -16.33
N ARG A 379 1.21 2.60 -16.75
CA ARG A 379 0.15 3.04 -15.86
C ARG A 379 -1.07 2.12 -15.90
N VAL A 380 -1.82 2.11 -14.80
CA VAL A 380 -3.10 1.42 -14.63
C VAL A 380 -4.27 2.41 -14.72
N THR A 381 -4.06 3.61 -14.21
CA THR A 381 -5.03 4.71 -14.22
C THR A 381 -4.50 5.92 -15.02
N ASN A 382 -5.21 7.03 -15.02
CA ASN A 382 -4.80 8.27 -15.68
C ASN A 382 -5.00 9.49 -14.77
N ASP A 383 -4.42 10.63 -15.17
CA ASP A 383 -4.42 11.84 -14.34
C ASP A 383 -5.82 12.40 -14.09
N LEU A 384 -6.75 12.26 -15.04
CA LEU A 384 -8.13 12.71 -14.85
C LEU A 384 -8.83 11.91 -13.75
N ARG A 385 -8.77 10.58 -13.83
CA ARG A 385 -9.36 9.70 -12.80
C ARG A 385 -8.74 9.94 -11.42
N VAL A 386 -7.41 10.10 -11.36
CA VAL A 386 -6.69 10.40 -10.11
C VAL A 386 -7.11 11.75 -9.55
N PHE A 387 -7.28 12.76 -10.40
CA PHE A 387 -7.76 14.10 -9.98
C PHE A 387 -9.18 14.04 -9.42
N GLU A 388 -10.09 13.35 -10.09
CA GLU A 388 -11.46 13.15 -9.63
C GLU A 388 -11.52 12.41 -8.30
N ALA A 389 -10.71 11.34 -8.14
CA ALA A 389 -10.63 10.51 -6.93
C ALA A 389 -10.11 11.26 -5.69
N LYS A 390 -9.55 12.47 -5.83
CA LYS A 390 -9.23 13.35 -4.69
C LYS A 390 -10.47 13.80 -3.91
N SER A 391 -11.63 13.87 -4.57
CA SER A 391 -12.87 14.39 -3.98
C SER A 391 -14.10 13.53 -4.22
N VAL A 392 -14.05 12.60 -5.18
CA VAL A 392 -15.14 11.68 -5.51
C VAL A 392 -14.84 10.31 -4.93
N PRO A 393 -15.71 9.76 -4.07
CA PRO A 393 -15.54 8.43 -3.49
C PRO A 393 -15.90 7.32 -4.50
N PRO A 394 -15.47 6.06 -4.25
CA PRO A 394 -16.01 4.89 -4.94
C PRO A 394 -17.54 4.88 -4.90
N GLN A 395 -18.16 4.60 -6.05
CA GLN A 395 -19.61 4.72 -6.20
C GLN A 395 -20.38 3.44 -5.86
N THR A 396 -19.67 2.32 -5.70
CA THR A 396 -20.24 0.98 -5.49
C THR A 396 -20.18 0.51 -4.04
N THR A 397 -19.54 1.29 -3.15
CA THR A 397 -19.34 0.97 -1.75
C THR A 397 -19.92 2.03 -0.82
N ARG A 398 -19.95 1.77 0.49
CA ARG A 398 -20.41 2.74 1.50
C ARG A 398 -19.52 3.99 1.57
N ALA A 399 -18.34 3.99 0.97
CA ALA A 399 -17.51 5.19 0.84
C ALA A 399 -18.26 6.33 0.16
N ARG A 400 -19.16 6.01 -0.79
CA ARG A 400 -20.08 6.97 -1.40
C ARG A 400 -20.94 7.68 -0.36
N LEU A 401 -21.59 6.94 0.54
CA LEU A 401 -22.43 7.50 1.60
C LEU A 401 -21.64 8.43 2.51
N ARG A 402 -20.45 8.00 2.92
CA ARG A 402 -19.55 8.78 3.77
C ARG A 402 -19.09 10.05 3.07
N GLY A 403 -18.63 9.96 1.83
CA GLY A 403 -18.17 11.11 1.06
C GLY A 403 -19.29 12.15 0.80
N GLU A 404 -20.49 11.69 0.44
CA GLU A 404 -21.64 12.56 0.25
C GLU A 404 -22.06 13.26 1.54
N PHE A 405 -22.12 12.53 2.65
CA PHE A 405 -22.43 13.09 3.97
C PHE A 405 -21.43 14.20 4.35
N ILE A 406 -20.11 13.93 4.23
CA ILE A 406 -19.05 14.89 4.54
C ILE A 406 -19.19 16.14 3.66
N ARG A 407 -19.37 15.94 2.35
CA ARG A 407 -19.52 17.05 1.39
C ARG A 407 -20.72 17.95 1.77
N ARG A 408 -21.88 17.37 2.03
CA ARG A 408 -23.10 18.11 2.39
C ARG A 408 -22.98 18.80 3.74
N ALA A 409 -22.40 18.15 4.74
CA ALA A 409 -22.19 18.75 6.05
C ALA A 409 -21.24 19.98 5.95
N GLN A 410 -20.17 19.88 5.17
CA GLN A 410 -19.25 20.99 4.94
C GLN A 410 -19.90 22.16 4.16
N GLU A 411 -20.66 21.86 3.08
CA GLU A 411 -21.39 22.86 2.30
C GLU A 411 -22.39 23.64 3.16
N ARG A 412 -23.06 22.95 4.07
CA ARG A 412 -24.05 23.54 5.00
C ARG A 412 -23.45 24.01 6.33
N ARG A 413 -22.12 23.94 6.48
CA ARG A 413 -21.37 24.34 7.68
C ARG A 413 -21.90 23.67 8.97
N ARG A 414 -22.29 22.40 8.87
CA ARG A 414 -22.74 21.60 9.99
C ARG A 414 -21.56 20.95 10.70
N ASP A 415 -21.67 20.84 12.01
CA ASP A 415 -20.71 20.04 12.80
C ASP A 415 -21.09 18.58 12.74
N PHE A 416 -20.06 17.71 12.53
CA PHE A 416 -20.27 16.28 12.33
C PHE A 416 -19.08 15.46 12.83
N THR A 417 -19.35 14.19 13.10
CA THR A 417 -18.34 13.18 13.40
C THR A 417 -18.54 11.99 12.46
N VAL A 418 -17.44 11.49 11.90
CA VAL A 418 -17.43 10.38 10.94
C VAL A 418 -16.31 9.42 11.32
N ASP A 419 -16.61 8.13 11.28
CA ASP A 419 -15.63 7.05 11.23
C ASP A 419 -15.95 6.08 10.08
N TRP A 420 -15.35 4.89 10.07
CA TRP A 420 -15.56 3.91 9.00
C TRP A 420 -17.01 3.45 8.86
N VAL A 421 -17.78 3.43 9.95
CA VAL A 421 -19.15 2.89 10.00
C VAL A 421 -20.21 3.89 10.49
N HIS A 422 -19.80 4.94 11.21
CA HIS A 422 -20.72 5.92 11.79
C HIS A 422 -20.70 7.23 11.01
N LEU A 423 -21.90 7.73 10.72
CA LEU A 423 -22.14 9.09 10.21
C LEU A 423 -23.00 9.80 11.24
N LYS A 424 -22.44 10.80 11.92
CA LYS A 424 -23.11 11.50 13.01
C LYS A 424 -23.18 13.00 12.74
N LEU A 425 -24.37 13.58 12.86
CA LEU A 425 -24.58 15.01 12.88
C LEU A 425 -24.58 15.49 14.34
N ASN A 426 -23.67 16.41 14.68
CA ASN A 426 -23.52 16.93 16.04
C ASN A 426 -24.50 18.12 16.27
N ASP A 427 -25.80 17.87 16.06
CA ASP A 427 -26.88 18.77 16.39
C ASP A 427 -27.48 18.41 17.76
N GLN A 428 -28.54 19.15 18.18
CA GLN A 428 -29.21 18.88 19.44
C GLN A 428 -29.76 17.44 19.54
N ALA A 429 -30.20 16.85 18.43
CA ALA A 429 -30.75 15.51 18.36
C ALA A 429 -29.66 14.40 18.29
N GLN A 430 -28.38 14.77 18.10
CA GLN A 430 -27.25 13.83 18.01
C GLN A 430 -27.49 12.68 17.02
N ARG A 431 -28.08 12.98 15.87
CA ARG A 431 -28.51 11.97 14.89
C ARG A 431 -27.35 11.19 14.32
N THR A 432 -27.40 9.87 14.42
CA THR A 432 -26.36 8.96 13.98
C THR A 432 -26.93 7.86 13.09
N VAL A 433 -26.25 7.58 11.99
CA VAL A 433 -26.53 6.41 11.13
C VAL A 433 -25.32 5.47 11.14
N LEU A 434 -25.61 4.20 11.41
CA LEU A 434 -24.62 3.11 11.40
C LEU A 434 -24.68 2.37 10.06
N CYS A 435 -23.58 2.47 9.28
CA CYS A 435 -23.42 1.87 7.96
C CYS A 435 -22.53 0.62 8.05
N LYS A 436 -23.05 -0.50 8.58
CA LYS A 436 -22.29 -1.75 8.80
C LYS A 436 -21.95 -2.50 7.51
N ASP A 437 -22.79 -2.37 6.47
CA ASP A 437 -22.56 -3.07 5.20
C ASP A 437 -21.63 -2.26 4.28
N PRO A 438 -20.39 -2.72 4.04
CA PRO A 438 -19.43 -1.97 3.23
C PRO A 438 -19.77 -1.99 1.73
N PHE A 439 -20.65 -2.90 1.27
CA PHE A 439 -21.12 -2.99 -0.11
C PHE A 439 -22.32 -2.11 -0.41
N ARG A 440 -22.89 -1.45 0.61
CA ARG A 440 -24.08 -0.64 0.46
C ARG A 440 -23.72 0.80 0.05
N ALA A 441 -23.94 1.14 -1.21
CA ALA A 441 -23.73 2.48 -1.75
C ALA A 441 -24.95 3.42 -1.64
N HIS A 442 -26.11 2.90 -1.21
CA HIS A 442 -27.35 3.66 -1.01
C HIS A 442 -28.00 3.26 0.31
N ASP A 443 -28.41 4.27 1.11
CA ASP A 443 -29.11 4.04 2.38
C ASP A 443 -30.06 5.22 2.66
N GLU A 444 -31.35 4.93 2.71
CA GLU A 444 -32.37 5.95 2.95
C GLU A 444 -32.21 6.71 4.29
N ARG A 445 -31.65 6.02 5.32
CA ARG A 445 -31.36 6.66 6.60
C ARG A 445 -30.32 7.75 6.47
N VAL A 446 -29.29 7.51 5.62
CA VAL A 446 -28.26 8.50 5.31
C VAL A 446 -28.85 9.65 4.49
N HIS A 447 -29.72 9.36 3.51
CA HIS A 447 -30.40 10.41 2.73
C HIS A 447 -31.25 11.31 3.64
N LYS A 448 -32.07 10.72 4.53
CA LYS A 448 -32.87 11.49 5.53
C LYS A 448 -31.97 12.30 6.47
N LEU A 449 -30.82 11.75 6.88
CA LEU A 449 -29.84 12.48 7.70
C LEU A 449 -29.28 13.70 6.97
N ILE A 450 -28.98 13.56 5.68
CA ILE A 450 -28.47 14.63 4.83
C ILE A 450 -29.56 15.68 4.54
N GLU A 451 -30.79 15.29 4.24
CA GLU A 451 -31.92 16.20 3.99
C GLU A 451 -32.24 17.05 5.23
N GLY A 452 -32.13 16.46 6.41
CA GLY A 452 -32.36 17.11 7.69
C GLY A 452 -31.21 17.99 8.21
N MET A 453 -30.13 18.21 7.45
CA MET A 453 -29.07 19.15 7.78
C MET A 453 -29.57 20.57 7.54
#